data_a08f65d445b08e3e38680a95fafb34f4
#
_entry.id   a08f65d445b08e3e38680a95fafb34f4
#
_cell.length_a   1.000
_cell.length_b   1.000
_cell.length_c   1.000
_cell.angle_alpha   90.00
_cell.angle_beta   90.00
_cell.angle_gamma   90.00
#
_symmetry.space_group_name_H-M   'P 1'
#
loop_
_entity.id
_entity.type
_entity.pdbx_description
1 polymer ?
#
loop_
_entity_poly.entity_id
_entity_poly.type
_entity_poly.pdbx_seq_one_letter_code
_entity_poly.pdbx_strand_id
1 'polypeptide(L)'
;MQVTPDAASFHGGIVTALDVSPAGVLLNTTVSASPVLEFRDFSLRCDKSDPEAAFDNAWNWKLPPGKRIAVITTNSFLRYQLIVGLAGLVPPVSGEFVGEGVIGWPVGGEGGLDSKLRVSHALDFLSAVYGDCLEHSCVSLDEILKLLLEANIHPDLIIKGLSKSQKDFFFLSLSTLFAFDLYLIPKTKYLMSRAAKPLKSLLLKQIEGRGLIATSTNSRFLREFCTDGLVLGRAGEILFSGEISESMQWASANLESFEVSDSEQDQFEGQLNFSNSESSNDVDDF
;
A
#
# COMPACT_ATOMS: atom_id res chain seq x y z
N MET A 1 -15.25 3.24 -47.39
CA MET A 1 -14.90 2.04 -46.63
C MET A 1 -14.48 2.53 -45.25
N GLN A 2 -15.46 2.60 -44.35
CA GLN A 2 -15.25 3.08 -42.97
C GLN A 2 -15.01 1.86 -42.09
N VAL A 3 -13.93 1.86 -41.34
CA VAL A 3 -13.64 0.87 -40.30
C VAL A 3 -13.90 1.57 -38.97
N THR A 4 -14.94 1.16 -38.28
CA THR A 4 -15.20 1.52 -36.87
C THR A 4 -14.38 0.61 -35.94
N PRO A 5 -13.77 1.10 -34.89
CA PRO A 5 -13.16 0.24 -33.85
C PRO A 5 -14.26 -0.22 -32.87
N ASP A 6 -14.31 -1.52 -32.65
CA ASP A 6 -15.12 -2.18 -31.64
C ASP A 6 -14.66 -1.81 -30.24
N ALA A 7 -15.62 -1.37 -29.43
CA ALA A 7 -15.43 -1.18 -27.99
C ALA A 7 -15.53 -2.55 -27.30
N ALA A 8 -14.43 -3.06 -26.80
CA ALA A 8 -14.40 -4.24 -25.95
C ALA A 8 -14.85 -3.86 -24.53
N SER A 9 -16.08 -4.23 -24.17
CA SER A 9 -16.57 -4.13 -22.80
C SER A 9 -16.03 -5.31 -21.99
N PHE A 10 -15.22 -5.00 -20.96
CA PHE A 10 -14.81 -5.97 -19.96
C PHE A 10 -15.92 -6.14 -18.92
N HIS A 11 -16.63 -7.26 -18.98
CA HIS A 11 -17.48 -7.73 -17.90
C HIS A 11 -16.71 -8.78 -17.11
N GLY A 12 -16.28 -8.45 -15.91
CA GLY A 12 -15.80 -9.39 -14.91
C GLY A 12 -16.96 -10.21 -14.36
N GLY A 13 -17.32 -11.30 -15.04
CA GLY A 13 -18.30 -12.26 -14.57
C GLY A 13 -17.60 -13.45 -13.91
N ILE A 14 -17.98 -13.75 -12.66
CA ILE A 14 -17.70 -15.05 -12.03
C ILE A 14 -18.50 -16.09 -12.84
N VAL A 15 -17.83 -16.83 -13.69
CA VAL A 15 -18.42 -17.98 -14.40
C VAL A 15 -18.12 -19.24 -13.61
N THR A 16 -19.07 -19.70 -12.82
CA THR A 16 -19.11 -21.09 -12.35
C THR A 16 -19.59 -21.97 -13.50
N ALA A 17 -18.67 -22.51 -14.29
CA ALA A 17 -18.97 -23.55 -15.24
C ALA A 17 -18.92 -24.89 -14.51
N LEU A 18 -20.08 -25.50 -14.25
CA LEU A 18 -20.21 -26.91 -13.89
C LEU A 18 -20.20 -27.73 -15.18
N ASP A 19 -19.05 -28.29 -15.52
CA ASP A 19 -18.93 -29.27 -16.59
C ASP A 19 -19.08 -30.65 -16.00
N VAL A 20 -20.22 -31.31 -16.25
CA VAL A 20 -20.52 -32.65 -15.76
C VAL A 20 -20.12 -33.65 -16.84
N SER A 21 -18.93 -34.24 -16.69
CA SER A 21 -18.51 -35.39 -17.50
C SER A 21 -19.26 -36.67 -17.03
N PRO A 22 -19.60 -37.61 -17.92
CA PRO A 22 -20.43 -38.75 -17.60
C PRO A 22 -19.78 -39.85 -16.70
N ALA A 23 -18.64 -39.56 -16.10
CA ALA A 23 -17.92 -40.47 -15.19
C ALA A 23 -17.92 -40.02 -13.71
N GLY A 24 -18.68 -39.02 -13.33
CA GLY A 24 -18.91 -38.67 -11.92
C GLY A 24 -17.68 -38.19 -11.12
N VAL A 25 -16.61 -37.81 -11.76
CA VAL A 25 -15.42 -37.21 -11.14
C VAL A 25 -15.50 -35.70 -11.16
N LEU A 26 -15.79 -35.08 -10.02
CA LEU A 26 -15.64 -33.64 -9.83
C LEU A 26 -14.14 -33.28 -9.93
N LEU A 27 -13.70 -32.86 -11.10
CA LEU A 27 -12.43 -32.19 -11.23
C LEU A 27 -12.58 -30.78 -10.66
N ASN A 28 -12.11 -30.58 -9.43
CA ASN A 28 -11.85 -29.25 -8.89
C ASN A 28 -10.74 -28.62 -9.73
N THR A 29 -11.10 -28.01 -10.85
CA THR A 29 -10.24 -27.06 -11.55
C THR A 29 -10.12 -25.84 -10.66
N THR A 30 -9.09 -25.79 -9.83
CA THR A 30 -8.62 -24.56 -9.21
C THR A 30 -8.23 -23.63 -10.37
N VAL A 31 -9.12 -22.73 -10.72
CA VAL A 31 -8.78 -21.59 -11.58
C VAL A 31 -7.66 -20.85 -10.83
N SER A 32 -6.45 -20.95 -11.33
CA SER A 32 -5.31 -20.21 -10.79
C SER A 32 -5.63 -18.73 -11.00
N ALA A 33 -6.07 -18.06 -9.93
CA ALA A 33 -6.28 -16.62 -9.99
C ALA A 33 -4.97 -15.94 -10.37
N SER A 34 -5.04 -14.98 -11.30
CA SER A 34 -3.89 -14.19 -11.72
C SER A 34 -3.24 -13.54 -10.49
N PRO A 35 -1.89 -13.50 -10.39
CA PRO A 35 -1.21 -12.87 -9.27
C PRO A 35 -1.51 -11.36 -9.25
N VAL A 36 -1.64 -10.79 -8.05
CA VAL A 36 -1.79 -9.34 -7.89
C VAL A 36 -0.55 -8.61 -8.39
N LEU A 37 0.64 -9.17 -8.11
CA LEU A 37 1.93 -8.72 -8.61
C LEU A 37 2.81 -9.90 -9.00
N GLU A 38 3.54 -9.74 -10.09
CA GLU A 38 4.63 -10.62 -10.51
C GLU A 38 5.90 -9.78 -10.65
N PHE A 39 6.94 -10.17 -9.92
CA PHE A 39 8.26 -9.56 -10.00
C PHE A 39 9.11 -10.33 -11.00
N ARG A 40 9.76 -9.63 -11.94
CA ARG A 40 10.61 -10.18 -13.00
C ARG A 40 11.95 -9.48 -12.97
N ASP A 41 12.99 -10.18 -12.51
CA ASP A 41 14.35 -9.66 -12.34
C ASP A 41 14.39 -8.31 -11.59
N PHE A 42 13.40 -8.13 -10.72
CA PHE A 42 13.14 -6.87 -10.02
C PHE A 42 14.17 -6.61 -8.93
N SER A 43 14.76 -5.42 -8.98
CA SER A 43 15.71 -4.95 -7.99
C SER A 43 15.49 -3.47 -7.67
N LEU A 44 15.70 -3.13 -6.40
CA LEU A 44 15.67 -1.76 -5.91
C LEU A 44 17.01 -1.38 -5.29
N ARG A 45 17.24 -0.08 -5.10
CA ARG A 45 18.38 0.39 -4.32
C ARG A 45 18.25 -0.08 -2.88
N CYS A 46 19.35 -0.60 -2.32
CA CYS A 46 19.40 -1.10 -0.95
C CYS A 46 20.29 -0.27 -0.02
N ASP A 47 21.10 0.66 -0.54
CA ASP A 47 21.93 1.57 0.23
C ASP A 47 21.68 3.03 -0.18
N LYS A 48 21.61 3.93 0.83
CA LYS A 48 21.42 5.36 0.62
C LYS A 48 22.69 6.05 0.12
N SER A 49 23.84 5.60 0.59
CA SER A 49 25.16 6.18 0.29
C SER A 49 25.74 5.70 -1.03
N ASP A 50 25.30 4.52 -1.50
CA ASP A 50 25.70 3.95 -2.78
C ASP A 50 24.51 3.93 -3.75
N PRO A 51 24.51 4.79 -4.78
CA PRO A 51 23.44 4.81 -5.77
C PRO A 51 23.40 3.55 -6.66
N GLU A 52 24.48 2.80 -6.75
CA GLU A 52 24.57 1.59 -7.57
C GLU A 52 24.28 0.31 -6.76
N ALA A 53 24.22 0.39 -5.44
CA ALA A 53 23.88 -0.74 -4.58
C ALA A 53 22.42 -1.18 -4.82
N ALA A 54 22.26 -2.28 -5.53
CA ALA A 54 20.99 -2.93 -5.83
C ALA A 54 20.87 -4.24 -5.04
N PHE A 55 19.77 -4.95 -5.19
CA PHE A 55 19.61 -6.26 -4.57
C PHE A 55 20.69 -7.23 -5.07
N ASP A 56 21.28 -7.98 -4.16
CA ASP A 56 22.25 -9.03 -4.51
C ASP A 56 21.60 -10.12 -5.38
N ASN A 57 20.32 -10.41 -5.13
CA ASN A 57 19.53 -11.33 -5.91
C ASN A 57 18.23 -10.63 -6.33
N ALA A 58 18.06 -10.45 -7.63
CA ALA A 58 16.83 -9.88 -8.18
C ALA A 58 15.61 -10.76 -7.84
N TRP A 59 14.50 -10.11 -7.57
CA TRP A 59 13.27 -10.82 -7.20
C TRP A 59 12.56 -11.38 -8.42
N ASN A 60 12.25 -12.69 -8.35
CA ASN A 60 11.48 -13.45 -9.33
C ASN A 60 10.40 -14.28 -8.63
N TRP A 61 9.39 -13.62 -8.09
CA TRP A 61 8.28 -14.27 -7.39
C TRP A 61 6.95 -13.58 -7.65
N LYS A 62 5.85 -14.21 -7.24
CA LYS A 62 4.49 -13.72 -7.47
C LYS A 62 3.78 -13.52 -6.14
N LEU A 63 3.06 -12.40 -6.02
CA LEU A 63 2.14 -12.14 -4.92
C LEU A 63 0.75 -12.66 -5.29
N PRO A 64 0.26 -13.73 -4.66
CA PRO A 64 -1.10 -14.21 -4.89
C PRO A 64 -2.16 -13.22 -4.40
N PRO A 65 -3.36 -13.24 -4.96
CA PRO A 65 -4.49 -12.46 -4.46
C PRO A 65 -4.78 -12.76 -2.97
N GLY A 66 -5.19 -11.74 -2.23
CA GLY A 66 -5.55 -11.85 -0.82
C GLY A 66 -4.40 -12.07 0.15
N LYS A 67 -3.15 -12.18 -0.31
CA LYS A 67 -1.98 -12.31 0.57
C LYS A 67 -1.61 -10.97 1.20
N ARG A 68 -1.40 -11.00 2.51
CA ARG A 68 -1.03 -9.83 3.32
C ARG A 68 0.35 -10.05 3.91
N ILE A 69 1.36 -9.46 3.28
CA ILE A 69 2.78 -9.71 3.56
C ILE A 69 3.38 -8.60 4.42
N ALA A 70 4.00 -8.99 5.53
CA ALA A 70 4.91 -8.15 6.28
C ALA A 70 6.32 -8.27 5.71
N VAL A 71 6.92 -7.18 5.27
CA VAL A 71 8.33 -7.13 4.94
C VAL A 71 9.13 -6.73 6.17
N ILE A 72 9.95 -7.65 6.66
CA ILE A 72 10.73 -7.54 7.87
C ILE A 72 12.21 -7.38 7.49
N THR A 73 12.82 -6.25 7.80
CA THR A 73 14.25 -5.99 7.57
C THR A 73 14.76 -4.93 8.54
N THR A 74 16.03 -5.00 8.88
CA THR A 74 16.72 -3.96 9.68
C THR A 74 17.13 -2.75 8.82
N ASN A 75 17.11 -2.88 7.48
CA ASN A 75 17.46 -1.80 6.58
C ASN A 75 16.28 -0.83 6.39
N SER A 76 16.29 0.31 7.07
CA SER A 76 15.24 1.32 7.01
C SER A 76 15.12 1.98 5.62
N PHE A 77 16.24 2.15 4.91
CA PHE A 77 16.25 2.67 3.57
C PHE A 77 15.56 1.72 2.59
N LEU A 78 15.84 0.41 2.69
CA LEU A 78 15.19 -0.62 1.89
C LEU A 78 13.68 -0.67 2.13
N ARG A 79 13.22 -0.56 3.38
CA ARG A 79 11.77 -0.46 3.70
C ARG A 79 11.11 0.70 2.95
N TYR A 80 11.78 1.86 2.96
CA TYR A 80 11.29 3.04 2.22
C TYR A 80 11.28 2.79 0.72
N GLN A 81 12.41 2.34 0.14
CA GLN A 81 12.54 2.08 -1.30
C GLN A 81 11.49 1.10 -1.81
N LEU A 82 11.19 0.04 -1.03
CA LEU A 82 10.18 -0.93 -1.42
C LEU A 82 8.79 -0.30 -1.54
N ILE A 83 8.37 0.50 -0.57
CA ILE A 83 7.06 1.16 -0.61
C ILE A 83 6.97 2.16 -1.77
N VAL A 84 7.97 3.04 -1.94
CA VAL A 84 7.93 4.04 -3.00
C VAL A 84 8.13 3.43 -4.39
N GLY A 85 8.91 2.36 -4.51
CA GLY A 85 9.08 1.61 -5.73
C GLY A 85 7.77 0.94 -6.16
N LEU A 86 7.10 0.23 -5.25
CA LEU A 86 5.81 -0.40 -5.52
C LEU A 86 4.69 0.61 -5.78
N ALA A 87 4.77 1.79 -5.17
CA ALA A 87 3.86 2.90 -5.47
C ALA A 87 4.14 3.59 -6.82
N GLY A 88 5.18 3.15 -7.56
CA GLY A 88 5.56 3.75 -8.83
C GLY A 88 6.21 5.14 -8.72
N LEU A 89 6.61 5.55 -7.51
CA LEU A 89 7.22 6.87 -7.26
C LEU A 89 8.72 6.89 -7.56
N VAL A 90 9.36 5.72 -7.57
CA VAL A 90 10.78 5.53 -7.90
C VAL A 90 10.89 4.34 -8.84
N PRO A 91 11.64 4.45 -9.94
CA PRO A 91 11.85 3.32 -10.85
C PRO A 91 12.72 2.24 -10.19
N PRO A 92 12.55 0.96 -10.55
CA PRO A 92 13.47 -0.09 -10.14
C PRO A 92 14.86 0.14 -10.77
N VAL A 93 15.90 -0.42 -10.14
CA VAL A 93 17.26 -0.43 -10.69
C VAL A 93 17.34 -1.39 -11.88
N SER A 94 16.67 -2.54 -11.76
CA SER A 94 16.54 -3.51 -12.85
C SER A 94 15.18 -4.21 -12.80
N GLY A 95 14.81 -4.81 -13.91
CA GLY A 95 13.58 -5.58 -14.04
C GLY A 95 12.32 -4.74 -13.91
N GLU A 96 11.23 -5.42 -13.64
CA GLU A 96 9.91 -4.81 -13.54
C GLU A 96 9.02 -5.59 -12.56
N PHE A 97 7.93 -4.99 -12.14
CA PHE A 97 6.80 -5.72 -11.61
C PHE A 97 5.58 -5.47 -12.50
N VAL A 98 4.80 -6.51 -12.71
CA VAL A 98 3.55 -6.46 -13.49
C VAL A 98 2.41 -6.96 -12.62
N GLY A 99 1.25 -6.37 -12.76
CA GLY A 99 0.05 -6.77 -12.01
C GLY A 99 -1.20 -6.34 -12.76
N GLU A 100 -2.30 -7.05 -12.54
CA GLU A 100 -3.60 -6.74 -13.16
C GLU A 100 -4.48 -5.86 -12.29
N GLY A 101 -4.04 -5.57 -11.05
CA GLY A 101 -4.83 -4.81 -10.07
C GLY A 101 -4.37 -3.37 -9.87
N VAL A 102 -5.20 -2.60 -9.21
CA VAL A 102 -4.89 -1.21 -8.81
C VAL A 102 -4.08 -1.24 -7.52
N ILE A 103 -2.84 -0.76 -7.60
CA ILE A 103 -1.99 -0.54 -6.42
C ILE A 103 -2.36 0.82 -5.84
N GLY A 104 -2.76 0.82 -4.56
CA GLY A 104 -3.04 2.06 -3.84
C GLY A 104 -1.76 2.85 -3.53
N TRP A 105 -1.90 4.17 -3.37
CA TRP A 105 -0.81 4.96 -2.79
C TRP A 105 -0.53 4.51 -1.34
N PRO A 106 0.65 4.82 -0.79
CA PRO A 106 0.98 4.44 0.59
C PRO A 106 -0.07 4.93 1.59
N VAL A 107 -0.61 4.01 2.40
CA VAL A 107 -1.70 4.28 3.35
C VAL A 107 -1.30 5.40 4.32
N GLY A 108 -2.17 6.40 4.44
CA GLY A 108 -1.91 7.62 5.21
C GLY A 108 -1.00 8.64 4.51
N GLY A 109 -0.57 8.36 3.28
CA GLY A 109 0.17 9.30 2.43
C GLY A 109 -0.75 10.30 1.74
N GLU A 110 -0.18 11.39 1.25
CA GLU A 110 -0.92 12.51 0.64
C GLU A 110 -1.59 12.17 -0.71
N GLY A 111 -1.26 11.02 -1.31
CA GLY A 111 -1.87 10.55 -2.58
C GLY A 111 -1.67 11.51 -3.77
N GLY A 112 -0.62 12.33 -3.75
CA GLY A 112 -0.36 13.33 -4.79
C GLY A 112 -1.27 14.57 -4.74
N LEU A 113 -2.03 14.77 -3.65
CA LEU A 113 -2.91 15.91 -3.48
C LEU A 113 -2.14 17.19 -3.17
N ASP A 114 -2.50 18.30 -3.82
CA ASP A 114 -2.01 19.63 -3.45
C ASP A 114 -2.62 20.06 -2.10
N SER A 115 -1.76 20.41 -1.17
CA SER A 115 -2.16 20.89 0.17
C SER A 115 -3.04 22.15 0.17
N LYS A 116 -3.12 22.88 -0.94
CA LYS A 116 -4.00 24.05 -1.14
C LYS A 116 -5.44 23.68 -1.47
N LEU A 117 -5.71 22.41 -1.79
CA LEU A 117 -7.08 21.96 -2.05
C LEU A 117 -7.94 22.01 -0.78
N ARG A 118 -9.24 22.21 -0.98
CA ARG A 118 -10.23 21.95 0.07
C ARG A 118 -10.43 20.45 0.24
N VAL A 119 -10.83 20.03 1.42
CA VAL A 119 -11.16 18.63 1.74
C VAL A 119 -12.19 18.07 0.74
N SER A 120 -13.26 18.82 0.41
CA SER A 120 -14.26 18.43 -0.59
C SER A 120 -13.65 18.22 -1.96
N HIS A 121 -12.84 19.17 -2.44
CA HIS A 121 -12.21 19.06 -3.77
C HIS A 121 -11.23 17.88 -3.87
N ALA A 122 -10.54 17.56 -2.78
CA ALA A 122 -9.67 16.39 -2.73
C ALA A 122 -10.47 15.08 -2.83
N LEU A 123 -11.61 15.00 -2.13
CA LEU A 123 -12.53 13.86 -2.21
C LEU A 123 -13.11 13.72 -3.62
N ASP A 124 -13.60 14.82 -4.21
CA ASP A 124 -14.15 14.83 -5.58
C ASP A 124 -13.11 14.39 -6.60
N PHE A 125 -11.89 14.93 -6.50
CA PHE A 125 -10.78 14.58 -7.38
C PHE A 125 -10.44 13.08 -7.32
N LEU A 126 -10.22 12.55 -6.10
CA LEU A 126 -9.89 11.14 -5.95
C LEU A 126 -11.06 10.22 -6.34
N SER A 127 -12.30 10.62 -6.06
CA SER A 127 -13.48 9.87 -6.51
C SER A 127 -13.59 9.83 -8.04
N ALA A 128 -13.18 10.90 -8.74
CA ALA A 128 -13.13 10.92 -10.18
C ALA A 128 -11.99 10.06 -10.76
N VAL A 129 -10.83 10.03 -10.08
CA VAL A 129 -9.66 9.24 -10.53
C VAL A 129 -9.82 7.75 -10.22
N TYR A 130 -10.37 7.42 -9.05
CA TYR A 130 -10.49 6.05 -8.54
C TYR A 130 -11.95 5.60 -8.41
N GLY A 131 -12.81 6.02 -9.36
CA GLY A 131 -14.25 5.71 -9.36
C GLY A 131 -14.53 4.22 -9.21
N ASP A 132 -13.86 3.38 -9.99
CA ASP A 132 -14.00 1.93 -9.94
C ASP A 132 -13.64 1.35 -8.56
N CYS A 133 -12.57 1.88 -7.94
CA CYS A 133 -12.19 1.49 -6.57
C CYS A 133 -13.22 1.96 -5.54
N LEU A 134 -13.91 3.07 -5.78
CA LEU A 134 -14.98 3.54 -4.91
C LEU A 134 -16.23 2.68 -5.03
N GLU A 135 -16.62 2.29 -6.24
CA GLU A 135 -17.78 1.42 -6.49
C GLU A 135 -17.63 0.03 -5.84
N HIS A 136 -16.40 -0.49 -5.79
CA HIS A 136 -16.08 -1.79 -5.16
C HIS A 136 -15.74 -1.68 -3.68
N SER A 137 -15.85 -0.48 -3.09
CA SER A 137 -15.56 -0.26 -1.67
C SER A 137 -16.66 -0.80 -0.77
N CYS A 138 -16.27 -1.45 0.33
CA CYS A 138 -17.18 -1.82 1.40
C CYS A 138 -17.37 -0.68 2.43
N VAL A 139 -16.71 0.47 2.22
CA VAL A 139 -16.78 1.68 3.03
C VAL A 139 -17.44 2.77 2.19
N SER A 140 -18.52 3.36 2.71
CA SER A 140 -19.24 4.41 1.99
C SER A 140 -18.59 5.78 2.18
N LEU A 141 -18.76 6.66 1.18
CA LEU A 141 -18.31 8.05 1.28
C LEU A 141 -18.99 8.77 2.46
N ASP A 142 -20.28 8.50 2.69
CA ASP A 142 -21.04 9.11 3.80
C ASP A 142 -20.48 8.72 5.17
N GLU A 143 -20.03 7.46 5.32
CA GLU A 143 -19.39 6.97 6.53
C GLU A 143 -18.06 7.70 6.78
N ILE A 144 -17.26 7.91 5.74
CA ILE A 144 -16.01 8.69 5.84
C ILE A 144 -16.30 10.15 6.15
N LEU A 145 -17.26 10.79 5.48
CA LEU A 145 -17.64 12.18 5.73
C LEU A 145 -18.09 12.38 7.18
N LYS A 146 -18.87 11.44 7.72
CA LYS A 146 -19.29 11.47 9.14
C LYS A 146 -18.08 11.42 10.07
N LEU A 147 -17.12 10.51 9.84
CA LEU A 147 -15.92 10.41 10.66
C LEU A 147 -15.04 11.66 10.55
N LEU A 148 -14.94 12.28 9.36
CA LEU A 148 -14.23 13.54 9.18
C LEU A 148 -14.86 14.68 9.99
N LEU A 149 -16.19 14.80 9.97
CA LEU A 149 -16.90 15.79 10.78
C LEU A 149 -16.72 15.58 12.28
N GLU A 150 -16.76 14.32 12.76
CA GLU A 150 -16.47 13.96 14.15
C GLU A 150 -15.04 14.33 14.57
N ALA A 151 -14.07 14.31 13.63
CA ALA A 151 -12.71 14.76 13.82
C ALA A 151 -12.52 16.29 13.63
N ASN A 152 -13.62 17.07 13.51
CA ASN A 152 -13.62 18.49 13.18
C ASN A 152 -12.91 18.82 11.87
N ILE A 153 -13.05 17.95 10.86
CA ILE A 153 -12.54 18.16 9.50
C ILE A 153 -13.74 18.43 8.59
N HIS A 154 -14.03 19.72 8.39
CA HIS A 154 -15.14 20.15 7.54
C HIS A 154 -14.73 20.18 6.07
N PRO A 155 -15.65 19.90 5.11
CA PRO A 155 -15.38 19.86 3.68
C PRO A 155 -14.76 21.13 3.10
N ASP A 156 -15.07 22.28 3.70
CA ASP A 156 -14.57 23.60 3.26
C ASP A 156 -13.15 23.94 3.74
N LEU A 157 -12.61 23.18 4.68
CA LEU A 157 -11.25 23.42 5.18
C LEU A 157 -10.21 23.15 4.11
N ILE A 158 -9.17 23.97 4.08
CA ILE A 158 -7.99 23.76 3.23
C ILE A 158 -7.06 22.77 3.91
N ILE A 159 -6.58 21.76 3.19
CA ILE A 159 -5.72 20.69 3.72
C ILE A 159 -4.48 21.26 4.44
N LYS A 160 -3.85 22.32 3.89
CA LYS A 160 -2.70 22.98 4.52
C LYS A 160 -3.03 23.51 5.92
N GLY A 161 -4.26 23.94 6.17
CA GLY A 161 -4.71 24.50 7.45
C GLY A 161 -5.05 23.44 8.51
N LEU A 162 -5.13 22.18 8.16
CA LEU A 162 -5.38 21.10 9.11
C LEU A 162 -4.18 20.92 10.04
N SER A 163 -4.45 20.63 11.31
CA SER A 163 -3.40 20.19 12.25
C SER A 163 -2.76 18.87 11.82
N LYS A 164 -1.59 18.52 12.35
CA LYS A 164 -0.91 17.25 12.02
C LYS A 164 -1.85 16.05 12.24
N SER A 165 -2.51 15.98 13.39
CA SER A 165 -3.44 14.89 13.71
C SER A 165 -4.66 14.84 12.77
N GLN A 166 -5.18 15.99 12.34
CA GLN A 166 -6.26 16.05 11.36
C GLN A 166 -5.80 15.61 9.96
N LYS A 167 -4.58 15.98 9.55
CA LYS A 167 -3.99 15.50 8.29
C LYS A 167 -3.81 13.98 8.30
N ASP A 168 -3.23 13.44 9.37
CA ASP A 168 -3.04 12.00 9.51
C ASP A 168 -4.39 11.27 9.44
N PHE A 169 -5.43 11.80 10.11
CA PHE A 169 -6.77 11.24 10.05
C PHE A 169 -7.37 11.34 8.65
N PHE A 170 -7.27 12.49 8.00
CA PHE A 170 -7.79 12.74 6.66
C PHE A 170 -7.15 11.82 5.62
N PHE A 171 -5.82 11.75 5.56
CA PHE A 171 -5.13 10.91 4.59
C PHE A 171 -5.35 9.40 4.85
N LEU A 172 -5.47 9.00 6.11
CA LEU A 172 -5.85 7.63 6.42
C LEU A 172 -7.28 7.33 5.97
N SER A 173 -8.22 8.26 6.16
CA SER A 173 -9.61 8.08 5.72
C SER A 173 -9.72 7.96 4.20
N LEU A 174 -8.95 8.74 3.44
CA LEU A 174 -8.86 8.61 1.98
C LEU A 174 -8.35 7.21 1.57
N SER A 175 -7.27 6.74 2.19
CA SER A 175 -6.72 5.42 1.89
C SER A 175 -7.68 4.27 2.26
N THR A 176 -8.60 4.51 3.20
CA THR A 176 -9.59 3.53 3.65
C THR A 176 -10.83 3.53 2.76
N LEU A 177 -11.14 4.67 2.11
CA LEU A 177 -12.32 4.83 1.27
C LEU A 177 -12.27 3.98 -0.01
N PHE A 178 -11.10 3.84 -0.63
CA PHE A 178 -10.96 3.20 -1.94
C PHE A 178 -10.56 1.72 -1.82
N ALA A 179 -11.18 0.88 -2.62
CA ALA A 179 -10.94 -0.56 -2.67
C ALA A 179 -9.81 -0.91 -3.63
N PHE A 180 -8.56 -0.76 -3.20
CA PHE A 180 -7.40 -1.16 -3.99
C PHE A 180 -7.21 -2.68 -3.98
N ASP A 181 -6.61 -3.24 -5.03
CA ASP A 181 -6.24 -4.65 -5.06
C ASP A 181 -5.00 -4.94 -4.22
N LEU A 182 -4.12 -3.94 -4.09
CA LEU A 182 -2.94 -3.99 -3.23
C LEU A 182 -2.80 -2.73 -2.38
N TYR A 183 -2.72 -2.90 -1.07
CA TYR A 183 -2.44 -1.83 -0.10
C TYR A 183 -0.97 -1.82 0.29
N LEU A 184 -0.39 -0.62 0.36
CA LEU A 184 0.99 -0.40 0.80
C LEU A 184 0.96 0.35 2.14
N ILE A 185 1.46 -0.27 3.22
CA ILE A 185 1.47 0.35 4.56
C ILE A 185 2.91 0.61 5.01
N PRO A 186 3.40 1.86 4.86
CA PRO A 186 4.76 2.24 5.26
C PRO A 186 4.90 2.54 6.75
N LYS A 187 3.83 3.06 7.39
CA LYS A 187 3.83 3.57 8.76
C LYS A 187 2.61 3.08 9.51
N THR A 188 2.82 2.65 10.73
CA THR A 188 1.74 2.06 11.54
C THR A 188 1.41 2.86 12.80
N LYS A 189 2.27 3.80 13.23
CA LYS A 189 2.11 4.56 14.47
C LYS A 189 0.74 5.24 14.60
N TYR A 190 0.33 6.01 13.58
CA TYR A 190 -0.97 6.67 13.63
C TYR A 190 -2.12 5.65 13.55
N LEU A 191 -2.01 4.66 12.64
CA LEU A 191 -2.99 3.59 12.45
C LEU A 191 -3.23 2.79 13.75
N MET A 192 -2.20 2.62 14.57
CA MET A 192 -2.28 1.94 15.87
C MET A 192 -2.69 2.86 17.02
N SER A 193 -2.89 4.16 16.77
CA SER A 193 -3.33 5.12 17.76
C SER A 193 -4.82 4.95 18.13
N ARG A 194 -5.19 5.45 19.29
CA ARG A 194 -6.60 5.44 19.74
C ARG A 194 -7.50 6.28 18.82
N ALA A 195 -6.98 7.39 18.30
CA ALA A 195 -7.71 8.28 17.41
C ALA A 195 -8.08 7.62 16.07
N ALA A 196 -7.21 6.74 15.55
CA ALA A 196 -7.45 6.05 14.30
C ALA A 196 -8.31 4.78 14.42
N LYS A 197 -8.75 4.41 15.62
CA LYS A 197 -9.50 3.16 15.86
C LYS A 197 -10.70 2.95 14.91
N PRO A 198 -11.57 3.95 14.64
CA PRO A 198 -12.68 3.79 13.70
C PRO A 198 -12.19 3.46 12.28
N LEU A 199 -11.24 4.25 11.77
CA LEU A 199 -10.66 4.04 10.44
C LEU A 199 -9.90 2.71 10.33
N LYS A 200 -9.19 2.31 11.40
CA LYS A 200 -8.52 1.01 11.44
C LYS A 200 -9.50 -0.15 11.26
N SER A 201 -10.65 -0.09 11.92
CA SER A 201 -11.68 -1.13 11.79
C SER A 201 -12.26 -1.18 10.38
N LEU A 202 -12.45 -0.04 9.74
CA LEU A 202 -12.90 0.05 8.36
C LEU A 202 -11.82 -0.45 7.39
N LEU A 203 -10.56 -0.06 7.60
CA LEU A 203 -9.46 -0.53 6.77
C LEU A 203 -9.29 -2.05 6.85
N LEU A 204 -9.39 -2.65 8.04
CA LEU A 204 -9.33 -4.11 8.20
C LEU A 204 -10.43 -4.81 7.40
N LYS A 205 -11.65 -4.26 7.41
CA LYS A 205 -12.75 -4.76 6.59
C LYS A 205 -12.47 -4.57 5.09
N GLN A 206 -11.91 -3.42 4.71
CA GLN A 206 -11.64 -3.08 3.31
C GLN A 206 -10.53 -3.96 2.69
N ILE A 207 -9.53 -4.37 3.47
CA ILE A 207 -8.42 -5.23 2.99
C ILE A 207 -8.76 -6.73 3.02
N GLU A 208 -9.94 -7.12 3.48
CA GLU A 208 -10.34 -8.52 3.47
C GLU A 208 -10.40 -9.07 2.04
N GLY A 209 -9.68 -10.17 1.79
CA GLY A 209 -9.54 -10.75 0.46
C GLY A 209 -8.64 -9.99 -0.52
N ARG A 210 -8.01 -8.89 -0.09
CA ARG A 210 -7.13 -8.05 -0.92
C ARG A 210 -5.67 -8.21 -0.53
N GLY A 211 -4.77 -7.83 -1.44
CA GLY A 211 -3.33 -7.84 -1.19
C GLY A 211 -2.90 -6.72 -0.25
N LEU A 212 -1.87 -6.99 0.56
CA LEU A 212 -1.25 -5.97 1.40
C LEU A 212 0.26 -6.23 1.51
N ILE A 213 1.05 -5.18 1.38
CA ILE A 213 2.47 -5.16 1.73
C ILE A 213 2.69 -4.09 2.79
N ALA A 214 3.22 -4.51 3.93
CA ALA A 214 3.54 -3.62 5.04
C ALA A 214 5.00 -3.71 5.44
N THR A 215 5.60 -2.58 5.80
CA THR A 215 6.99 -2.51 6.29
C THR A 215 6.98 -1.96 7.72
N SER A 216 6.77 -2.81 8.71
CA SER A 216 6.69 -2.42 10.12
C SER A 216 7.48 -3.37 11.02
N THR A 217 7.91 -2.87 12.17
CA THR A 217 8.47 -3.68 13.26
C THR A 217 7.49 -3.83 14.42
N ASN A 218 6.32 -3.21 14.35
CA ASN A 218 5.30 -3.29 15.39
C ASN A 218 4.63 -4.67 15.38
N SER A 219 4.89 -5.47 16.41
CA SER A 219 4.43 -6.85 16.51
C SER A 219 2.90 -6.99 16.52
N ARG A 220 2.23 -6.07 17.21
CA ARG A 220 0.77 -6.08 17.30
C ARG A 220 0.14 -5.78 15.94
N PHE A 221 0.67 -4.78 15.23
CA PHE A 221 0.22 -4.47 13.88
C PHE A 221 0.44 -5.65 12.93
N LEU A 222 1.64 -6.24 12.93
CA LEU A 222 1.98 -7.35 12.04
C LEU A 222 1.03 -8.53 12.22
N ARG A 223 0.73 -8.94 13.46
CA ARG A 223 -0.23 -10.02 13.74
C ARG A 223 -1.67 -9.70 13.37
N GLU A 224 -2.05 -8.43 13.42
CA GLU A 224 -3.43 -8.00 13.13
C GLU A 224 -3.68 -7.83 11.63
N PHE A 225 -2.69 -7.33 10.89
CA PHE A 225 -2.84 -6.96 9.49
C PHE A 225 -2.24 -7.96 8.50
N CYS A 226 -1.21 -8.70 8.88
CA CYS A 226 -0.47 -9.57 7.97
C CYS A 226 -0.73 -11.04 8.26
N THR A 227 -0.72 -11.86 7.21
CA THR A 227 -0.84 -13.32 7.30
C THR A 227 0.51 -14.00 7.14
N ASP A 228 1.37 -13.41 6.32
CA ASP A 228 2.67 -13.96 5.95
C ASP A 228 3.76 -12.92 6.20
N GLY A 229 5.00 -13.37 6.38
CA GLY A 229 6.17 -12.53 6.52
C GLY A 229 7.22 -12.88 5.48
N LEU A 230 7.91 -11.84 5.02
CA LEU A 230 9.06 -11.91 4.13
C LEU A 230 10.23 -11.23 4.83
N VAL A 231 11.22 -12.01 5.26
CA VAL A 231 12.40 -11.48 5.96
C VAL A 231 13.49 -11.23 4.95
N LEU A 232 13.96 -9.98 4.91
CA LEU A 232 15.00 -9.53 4.00
C LEU A 232 16.27 -9.20 4.75
N GLY A 233 17.40 -9.54 4.17
CA GLY A 233 18.70 -9.06 4.55
C GLY A 233 18.95 -7.61 4.14
N ARG A 234 20.16 -7.11 4.41
CA ARG A 234 20.50 -5.69 4.16
C ARG A 234 20.57 -5.35 2.67
N ALA A 235 20.93 -6.30 1.83
CA ALA A 235 21.03 -6.15 0.39
C ALA A 235 19.78 -6.64 -0.37
N GLY A 236 18.65 -6.83 0.33
CA GLY A 236 17.38 -7.18 -0.29
C GLY A 236 17.20 -8.67 -0.61
N GLU A 237 18.17 -9.52 -0.22
CA GLU A 237 18.07 -10.96 -0.33
C GLU A 237 16.96 -11.51 0.56
N ILE A 238 16.18 -12.48 0.05
CA ILE A 238 15.13 -13.16 0.82
C ILE A 238 15.78 -14.21 1.71
N LEU A 239 15.77 -13.98 3.02
CA LEU A 239 16.36 -14.88 4.03
C LEU A 239 15.35 -15.90 4.55
N PHE A 240 14.09 -15.50 4.67
CA PHE A 240 13.02 -16.37 5.14
C PHE A 240 11.66 -15.89 4.60
N SER A 241 10.76 -16.83 4.34
CA SER A 241 9.36 -16.55 4.00
C SER A 241 8.46 -17.62 4.60
N GLY A 242 7.39 -17.21 5.29
CA GLY A 242 6.48 -18.12 5.95
C GLY A 242 5.32 -17.40 6.62
N GLU A 243 4.62 -18.08 7.52
CA GLU A 243 3.59 -17.47 8.36
C GLU A 243 4.18 -16.32 9.18
N ILE A 244 3.37 -15.30 9.47
CA ILE A 244 3.83 -14.08 10.15
C ILE A 244 4.49 -14.36 11.50
N SER A 245 3.95 -15.29 12.30
CA SER A 245 4.50 -15.64 13.61
C SER A 245 5.88 -16.29 13.51
N GLU A 246 6.04 -17.21 12.56
CA GLU A 246 7.32 -17.88 12.27
C GLU A 246 8.36 -16.89 11.74
N SER A 247 7.95 -16.01 10.82
CA SER A 247 8.82 -14.98 10.23
C SER A 247 9.32 -13.99 11.27
N MET A 248 8.47 -13.57 12.21
CA MET A 248 8.86 -12.70 13.32
C MET A 248 9.84 -13.40 14.26
N GLN A 249 9.58 -14.67 14.59
CA GLN A 249 10.46 -15.46 15.43
C GLN A 249 11.83 -15.68 14.77
N TRP A 250 11.83 -16.01 13.48
CA TRP A 250 13.05 -16.19 12.71
C TRP A 250 13.88 -14.89 12.66
N ALA A 251 13.21 -13.75 12.38
CA ALA A 251 13.86 -12.45 12.33
C ALA A 251 14.49 -12.06 13.68
N SER A 252 13.77 -12.28 14.78
CA SER A 252 14.30 -11.99 16.14
C SER A 252 15.48 -12.87 16.53
N ALA A 253 15.58 -14.09 15.97
CA ALA A 253 16.67 -15.01 16.28
C ALA A 253 17.90 -14.81 15.38
N ASN A 254 17.74 -14.28 14.17
CA ASN A 254 18.78 -14.30 13.15
C ASN A 254 19.22 -12.91 12.65
N LEU A 255 18.39 -11.87 12.79
CA LEU A 255 18.77 -10.53 12.38
C LEU A 255 19.40 -9.76 13.55
N GLU A 256 20.64 -9.32 13.37
CA GLU A 256 21.29 -8.44 14.32
C GLU A 256 20.51 -7.12 14.49
N SER A 257 20.31 -6.69 15.73
CA SER A 257 19.61 -5.44 16.07
C SER A 257 18.14 -5.37 15.63
N PHE A 258 17.52 -6.51 15.33
CA PHE A 258 16.08 -6.55 15.11
C PHE A 258 15.35 -6.75 16.44
N GLU A 259 14.73 -5.71 16.92
CA GLU A 259 13.81 -5.76 18.05
C GLU A 259 12.38 -5.59 17.53
N VAL A 260 11.56 -6.59 17.81
CA VAL A 260 10.12 -6.47 17.65
C VAL A 260 9.62 -5.54 18.75
N SER A 261 9.17 -4.36 18.39
CA SER A 261 8.72 -3.36 19.34
C SER A 261 7.20 -3.24 19.34
N ASP A 262 6.59 -3.03 20.49
CA ASP A 262 5.16 -2.68 20.61
C ASP A 262 4.95 -1.17 20.39
N SER A 263 6.04 -0.38 20.31
CA SER A 263 6.04 1.04 19.99
C SER A 263 7.01 1.34 18.85
N GLU A 264 6.52 1.82 17.71
CA GLU A 264 7.39 2.31 16.64
C GLU A 264 8.00 3.64 17.05
N GLN A 265 9.35 3.67 17.19
CA GLN A 265 10.09 4.92 17.15
C GLN A 265 10.24 5.32 15.68
N ASP A 266 9.65 6.48 15.29
CA ASP A 266 9.68 7.00 13.94
C ASP A 266 11.10 7.39 13.50
N GLN A 267 11.81 6.46 12.86
CA GLN A 267 13.01 6.79 12.07
C GLN A 267 12.66 7.35 10.67
N PHE A 268 11.37 7.44 10.35
CA PHE A 268 10.87 7.81 9.01
C PHE A 268 10.48 9.29 8.86
N GLU A 269 10.50 10.11 9.93
CA GLU A 269 9.96 11.49 9.87
C GLU A 269 10.70 12.43 8.91
N GLY A 270 11.87 12.06 8.38
CA GLY A 270 12.68 12.92 7.50
C GLY A 270 12.57 12.66 6.00
N GLN A 271 11.94 11.58 5.55
CA GLN A 271 12.10 11.14 4.15
C GLN A 271 10.83 11.17 3.29
N LEU A 272 9.64 11.22 3.88
CA LEU A 272 8.39 11.34 3.10
C LEU A 272 7.88 12.78 2.92
N ASN A 273 8.57 13.76 3.48
CA ASN A 273 8.39 15.13 3.04
C ASN A 273 9.08 15.25 1.69
N PHE A 274 8.40 14.96 0.60
CA PHE A 274 8.68 15.58 -0.67
C PHE A 274 8.47 17.08 -0.46
N SER A 275 9.50 17.72 0.08
CA SER A 275 9.55 19.15 0.20
C SER A 275 9.47 19.72 -1.21
N ASN A 276 8.37 20.38 -1.51
CA ASN A 276 8.38 21.57 -2.37
C ASN A 276 9.28 22.62 -1.68
N SER A 277 10.57 22.34 -1.58
CA SER A 277 11.61 23.29 -1.24
C SER A 277 12.43 23.59 -2.49
N GLU A 278 11.81 24.29 -3.42
CA GLU A 278 12.42 25.10 -4.47
C GLU A 278 11.27 25.97 -4.98
N SER A 279 11.21 27.18 -4.66
CA SER A 279 11.91 28.37 -4.93
C SER A 279 11.20 29.54 -4.26
N SER A 280 11.70 29.99 -3.15
CA SER A 280 11.61 31.39 -2.78
C SER A 280 12.90 32.03 -3.24
N ASN A 281 13.00 32.35 -4.52
CA ASN A 281 13.85 33.40 -4.94
C ASN A 281 13.00 34.67 -5.01
N ASP A 282 13.13 35.45 -3.97
CA ASP A 282 12.89 36.88 -3.99
C ASP A 282 13.54 37.48 -5.26
N VAL A 283 12.72 38.01 -6.11
CA VAL A 283 13.11 39.09 -7.01
C VAL A 283 12.14 40.21 -6.71
N ASP A 284 12.49 40.98 -5.68
CA ASP A 284 12.24 42.42 -5.68
C ASP A 284 13.01 43.02 -6.84
N ASP A 285 12.32 43.78 -7.64
CA ASP A 285 12.65 45.01 -8.33
C ASP A 285 11.97 45.10 -9.71
N PHE A 286 10.97 45.84 -9.80
CA PHE A 286 10.53 46.95 -10.64
C PHE A 286 9.01 47.07 -10.69
#